data_5091717f01314bbb66d880dec27b4667
#
_entry.id   5091717f01314bbb66d880dec27b4667
#
_cell.length_a   1.000
_cell.length_b   1.000
_cell.length_c   1.000
_cell.angle_alpha   90.00
_cell.angle_beta   90.00
_cell.angle_gamma   90.00
#
_symmetry.space_group_name_H-M   'P 1'
#
loop_
_entity.id
_entity.type
_entity.pdbx_description
1 polymer ?
#
loop_
_entity_poly.entity_id
_entity_poly.type
_entity_poly.pdbx_seq_one_letter_code
_entity_poly.pdbx_strand_id
1 'polypeptide(L)'
;MKKVLFVINTLGGAGAEKALLELLKRFTPDRYEVDLYVLLEQGELISQVPGYVNILNRDYTAESVLSAEGKKKLNKKVFMRLFTHGALFKNIPYLIKNAVAMLGRKKIYADKLLWRVMSDSGMKLNKSYDMAVAYLEGGSTYFVHDHVTAEKKFTFLHVDYKYAGYTRELDRDCYLDFDRIFTVSGEVKMVFNDVYPECRNKTLVFHNLIDREEICRKAELPGGFSDAYSGKRILTVGRLTAQKAYELAIDAMKLLKDQGIKARWYILGEGELRNKLQQKIDSLGLKEDFLLLGAKENPYPYYKQCDLYV
;
A
#
# COMPACT_ATOMS: atom_id res chain seq x y z
N MET A 1 30.99 4.35 -0.14
CA MET A 1 29.63 4.16 0.38
C MET A 1 28.67 4.33 -0.79
N LYS A 2 27.75 3.38 -1.01
CA LYS A 2 26.81 3.45 -2.14
C LYS A 2 25.64 4.33 -1.79
N LYS A 3 25.26 5.22 -2.70
CA LYS A 3 24.12 6.14 -2.55
C LYS A 3 22.85 5.50 -3.10
N VAL A 4 21.85 5.32 -2.24
CA VAL A 4 20.59 4.67 -2.59
C VAL A 4 19.43 5.61 -2.33
N LEU A 5 18.57 5.80 -3.33
CA LEU A 5 17.33 6.54 -3.18
C LEU A 5 16.14 5.57 -3.17
N PHE A 6 15.29 5.67 -2.18
CA PHE A 6 13.95 5.10 -2.20
C PHE A 6 12.90 6.18 -2.44
N VAL A 7 11.95 5.89 -3.31
CA VAL A 7 10.79 6.76 -3.59
C VAL A 7 9.51 5.98 -3.35
N ILE A 8 8.59 6.55 -2.58
CA ILE A 8 7.27 5.99 -2.32
C ILE A 8 6.19 7.06 -2.44
N ASN A 9 4.96 6.68 -2.75
CA ASN A 9 3.88 7.64 -2.99
C ASN A 9 3.46 8.36 -1.70
N THR A 10 3.18 7.59 -0.65
CA THR A 10 2.87 8.03 0.72
C THR A 10 3.55 7.09 1.69
N LEU A 11 3.62 7.44 2.97
CA LEU A 11 4.13 6.54 4.01
C LEU A 11 3.03 6.28 5.07
N GLY A 12 1.88 5.82 4.58
CA GLY A 12 0.72 5.45 5.39
C GLY A 12 0.83 4.05 6.01
N GLY A 13 -0.21 3.64 6.75
CA GLY A 13 -0.22 2.38 7.49
C GLY A 13 -0.54 1.13 6.67
N ALA A 14 -0.41 1.14 5.33
CA ALA A 14 -0.70 -0.01 4.50
C ALA A 14 0.48 -1.00 4.39
N GLY A 15 0.26 -2.14 3.73
CA GLY A 15 1.22 -3.24 3.71
C GLY A 15 2.53 -2.94 2.99
N ALA A 16 2.47 -2.20 1.88
CA ALA A 16 3.67 -1.86 1.12
C ALA A 16 4.60 -0.91 1.88
N GLU A 17 4.02 0.08 2.57
CA GLU A 17 4.78 1.04 3.38
C GLU A 17 5.47 0.35 4.57
N LYS A 18 4.77 -0.58 5.24
CA LYS A 18 5.38 -1.40 6.30
C LYS A 18 6.50 -2.28 5.75
N ALA A 19 6.31 -2.87 4.57
CA ALA A 19 7.34 -3.66 3.90
C ALA A 19 8.57 -2.82 3.53
N LEU A 20 8.38 -1.55 3.12
CA LEU A 20 9.50 -0.64 2.91
C LEU A 20 10.30 -0.41 4.20
N LEU A 21 9.62 -0.17 5.32
CA LEU A 21 10.31 0.03 6.61
C LEU A 21 11.13 -1.20 6.99
N GLU A 22 10.60 -2.41 6.81
CA GLU A 22 11.34 -3.65 7.08
C GLU A 22 12.54 -3.82 6.13
N LEU A 23 12.40 -3.43 4.86
CA LEU A 23 13.51 -3.42 3.92
C LEU A 23 14.58 -2.39 4.30
N LEU A 24 14.17 -1.17 4.66
CA LEU A 24 15.11 -0.12 5.08
C LEU A 24 15.96 -0.57 6.29
N LYS A 25 15.41 -1.26 7.27
CA LYS A 25 16.15 -1.80 8.43
C LYS A 25 17.30 -2.75 8.06
N ARG A 26 17.34 -3.28 6.84
CA ARG A 26 18.40 -4.18 6.35
C ARG A 26 19.60 -3.45 5.72
N PHE A 27 19.47 -2.15 5.49
CA PHE A 27 20.61 -1.34 5.04
C PHE A 27 21.47 -0.93 6.22
N THR A 28 22.79 -1.00 6.03
CA THR A 28 23.76 -0.64 7.07
C THR A 28 24.42 0.70 6.72
N PRO A 29 24.51 1.64 7.66
CA PRO A 29 25.00 3.01 7.38
C PRO A 29 26.50 3.07 7.04
N ASP A 30 27.27 2.04 7.35
CA ASP A 30 28.68 1.88 6.96
C ASP A 30 28.85 1.57 5.45
N ARG A 31 27.84 0.97 4.83
CA ARG A 31 27.89 0.55 3.41
C ARG A 31 27.05 1.43 2.49
N TYR A 32 25.96 1.98 3.01
CA TYR A 32 24.95 2.69 2.23
C TYR A 32 24.61 4.04 2.82
N GLU A 33 24.58 5.06 1.97
CA GLU A 33 23.92 6.34 2.23
C GLU A 33 22.52 6.26 1.64
N VAL A 34 21.50 6.21 2.50
CA VAL A 34 20.11 5.98 2.08
C VAL A 34 19.29 7.26 2.20
N ASP A 35 18.77 7.71 1.07
CA ASP A 35 17.78 8.79 1.00
C ASP A 35 16.39 8.19 0.79
N LEU A 36 15.38 8.77 1.44
CA LEU A 36 13.96 8.47 1.25
C LEU A 36 13.22 9.71 0.77
N TYR A 37 12.50 9.59 -0.33
CA TYR A 37 11.57 10.62 -0.80
C TYR A 37 10.13 10.10 -0.82
N VAL A 38 9.25 10.76 -0.05
CA VAL A 38 7.81 10.48 -0.03
C VAL A 38 7.12 11.46 -0.96
N LEU A 39 6.66 11.00 -2.11
CA LEU A 39 6.17 11.83 -3.23
C LEU A 39 5.07 12.81 -2.80
N LEU A 40 4.10 12.38 -2.00
CA LEU A 40 3.00 13.20 -1.50
C LEU A 40 3.20 13.70 -0.05
N GLU A 41 4.39 13.53 0.54
CA GLU A 41 4.82 14.10 1.82
C GLU A 41 3.83 13.87 2.97
N GLN A 42 3.22 12.69 3.01
CA GLN A 42 2.24 12.35 4.04
C GLN A 42 2.27 10.87 4.43
N GLY A 43 2.01 10.61 5.71
CA GLY A 43 1.81 9.28 6.28
C GLY A 43 2.32 9.16 7.71
N GLU A 44 1.62 8.38 8.52
CA GLU A 44 1.88 8.19 9.94
C GLU A 44 3.14 7.37 10.25
N LEU A 45 3.66 6.61 9.30
CA LEU A 45 4.83 5.76 9.54
C LEU A 45 6.17 6.48 9.46
N ILE A 46 6.19 7.79 9.24
CA ILE A 46 7.44 8.57 9.13
C ILE A 46 8.33 8.46 10.38
N SER A 47 7.72 8.39 11.57
CA SER A 47 8.43 8.24 12.84
C SER A 47 9.10 6.88 13.03
N GLN A 48 8.76 5.90 12.19
CA GLN A 48 9.32 4.54 12.23
C GLN A 48 10.45 4.35 11.20
N VAL A 49 10.77 5.38 10.41
CA VAL A 49 11.91 5.34 9.50
C VAL A 49 13.20 5.28 10.31
N PRO A 50 14.13 4.35 9.99
CA PRO A 50 15.40 4.25 10.71
C PRO A 50 16.18 5.57 10.69
N GLY A 51 16.77 5.97 11.83
CA GLY A 51 17.40 7.27 12.00
C GLY A 51 18.61 7.56 11.10
N TYR A 52 19.20 6.55 10.47
CA TYR A 52 20.27 6.70 9.47
C TYR A 52 19.75 6.98 8.05
N VAL A 53 18.44 6.85 7.81
CA VAL A 53 17.83 7.18 6.53
C VAL A 53 17.56 8.68 6.47
N ASN A 54 18.12 9.35 5.47
CA ASN A 54 17.90 10.77 5.25
C ASN A 54 16.59 11.00 4.50
N ILE A 55 15.62 11.63 5.15
CA ILE A 55 14.32 11.97 4.56
C ILE A 55 14.47 13.29 3.80
N LEU A 56 14.27 13.28 2.49
CA LEU A 56 14.46 14.45 1.63
C LEU A 56 13.34 15.48 1.71
N ASN A 57 12.17 15.10 2.23
CA ASN A 57 11.03 16.00 2.33
C ASN A 57 11.25 17.09 3.38
N ARG A 58 11.10 18.35 2.99
CA ARG A 58 11.20 19.52 3.90
C ARG A 58 9.93 19.71 4.71
N ASP A 59 8.78 19.61 4.04
CA ASP A 59 7.45 19.70 4.63
C ASP A 59 6.81 18.32 4.63
N TYR A 60 6.33 17.86 5.80
CA TYR A 60 5.75 16.54 5.95
C TYR A 60 4.56 16.56 6.89
N THR A 61 3.54 15.78 6.56
CA THR A 61 2.33 15.61 7.37
C THR A 61 2.27 14.18 7.91
N ALA A 62 2.45 14.01 9.22
CA ALA A 62 2.46 12.70 9.88
C ALA A 62 1.05 12.10 10.10
N GLU A 63 0.01 12.72 9.55
CA GLU A 63 -1.35 12.21 9.69
C GLU A 63 -1.64 11.03 8.79
N SER A 64 -2.43 10.10 9.32
CA SER A 64 -2.85 8.92 8.58
C SER A 64 -3.61 9.29 7.31
N VAL A 65 -3.14 8.78 6.18
CA VAL A 65 -3.82 8.90 4.88
C VAL A 65 -5.21 8.23 4.86
N LEU A 66 -5.51 7.41 5.86
CA LEU A 66 -6.77 6.70 6.00
C LEU A 66 -7.81 7.48 6.82
N SER A 67 -7.38 8.42 7.67
CA SER A 67 -8.28 9.26 8.47
C SER A 67 -9.03 10.27 7.59
N ALA A 68 -10.19 10.73 8.04
CA ALA A 68 -10.99 11.73 7.31
C ALA A 68 -10.21 13.04 7.12
N GLU A 69 -9.51 13.47 8.19
CA GLU A 69 -8.71 14.69 8.16
C GLU A 69 -7.47 14.53 7.27
N GLY A 70 -6.77 13.39 7.37
CA GLY A 70 -5.62 13.10 6.52
C GLY A 70 -5.99 13.00 5.03
N LYS A 71 -7.14 12.41 4.69
CA LYS A 71 -7.68 12.43 3.30
C LYS A 71 -7.94 13.85 2.81
N LYS A 72 -8.51 14.71 3.66
CA LYS A 72 -8.75 16.12 3.30
C LYS A 72 -7.43 16.87 3.05
N LYS A 73 -6.42 16.66 3.90
CA LYS A 73 -5.08 17.25 3.71
C LYS A 73 -4.40 16.72 2.46
N LEU A 74 -4.48 15.40 2.20
CA LEU A 74 -3.94 14.78 0.99
C LEU A 74 -4.57 15.37 -0.27
N ASN A 75 -5.91 15.47 -0.32
CA ASN A 75 -6.61 16.05 -1.45
C ASN A 75 -6.23 17.51 -1.70
N LYS A 76 -6.11 18.31 -0.62
CA LYS A 76 -5.63 19.71 -0.72
C LYS A 76 -4.21 19.76 -1.29
N LYS A 77 -3.31 18.89 -0.82
CA LYS A 77 -1.92 18.80 -1.31
C LYS A 77 -1.88 18.39 -2.78
N VAL A 78 -2.62 17.35 -3.17
CA VAL A 78 -2.75 16.92 -4.58
C VAL A 78 -3.22 18.09 -5.44
N PHE A 79 -4.27 18.81 -5.02
CA PHE A 79 -4.77 19.96 -5.75
C PHE A 79 -3.71 21.05 -5.94
N MET A 80 -2.98 21.43 -4.89
CA MET A 80 -1.91 22.43 -4.98
C MET A 80 -0.78 21.96 -5.92
N ARG A 81 -0.43 20.69 -5.86
CA ARG A 81 0.63 20.10 -6.69
C ARG A 81 0.29 20.03 -8.18
N LEU A 82 -0.98 20.07 -8.57
CA LEU A 82 -1.38 20.15 -9.99
C LEU A 82 -0.72 21.36 -10.70
N PHE A 83 -0.53 22.45 -9.97
CA PHE A 83 0.02 23.69 -10.53
C PHE A 83 1.53 23.84 -10.29
N THR A 84 2.13 23.01 -9.44
CA THR A 84 3.57 23.04 -9.18
C THR A 84 4.36 22.69 -10.43
N HIS A 85 5.38 23.46 -10.76
CA HIS A 85 6.23 23.31 -11.96
C HIS A 85 5.47 23.22 -13.28
N GLY A 86 4.21 23.68 -13.33
CA GLY A 86 3.35 23.57 -14.51
C GLY A 86 2.95 22.11 -14.84
N ALA A 87 2.98 21.22 -13.86
CA ALA A 87 2.79 19.77 -14.05
C ALA A 87 1.46 19.44 -14.74
N LEU A 88 0.35 20.10 -14.35
CA LEU A 88 -0.94 19.90 -15.01
C LEU A 88 -0.87 20.25 -16.51
N PHE A 89 -0.33 21.44 -16.83
CA PHE A 89 -0.29 21.93 -18.20
C PHE A 89 0.56 21.03 -19.11
N LYS A 90 1.70 20.56 -18.62
CA LYS A 90 2.57 19.61 -19.34
C LYS A 90 1.87 18.29 -19.65
N ASN A 91 0.94 17.88 -18.81
CA ASN A 91 0.27 16.60 -18.91
C ASN A 91 -1.14 16.66 -19.55
N ILE A 92 -1.62 17.82 -20.01
CA ILE A 92 -2.95 17.93 -20.65
C ILE A 92 -3.14 16.90 -21.77
N PRO A 93 -2.24 16.75 -22.77
CA PRO A 93 -2.44 15.78 -23.84
C PRO A 93 -2.51 14.33 -23.32
N TYR A 94 -1.67 14.00 -22.32
CA TYR A 94 -1.68 12.70 -21.65
C TYR A 94 -3.00 12.44 -20.92
N LEU A 95 -3.48 13.42 -20.16
CA LEU A 95 -4.74 13.33 -19.41
C LEU A 95 -5.93 13.12 -20.35
N ILE A 96 -6.03 13.91 -21.43
CA ILE A 96 -7.12 13.78 -22.40
C ILE A 96 -7.09 12.39 -23.07
N LYS A 97 -5.92 11.96 -23.58
CA LYS A 97 -5.77 10.65 -24.24
C LYS A 97 -6.24 9.51 -23.34
N ASN A 98 -5.74 9.49 -22.10
CA ASN A 98 -6.04 8.40 -21.17
C ASN A 98 -7.46 8.48 -20.59
N ALA A 99 -8.01 9.68 -20.37
CA ALA A 99 -9.40 9.85 -19.97
C ALA A 99 -10.36 9.31 -21.03
N VAL A 100 -10.13 9.63 -22.32
CA VAL A 100 -10.92 9.11 -23.44
C VAL A 100 -10.83 7.56 -23.51
N ALA A 101 -9.62 7.00 -23.36
CA ALA A 101 -9.43 5.55 -23.34
C ALA A 101 -10.17 4.87 -22.17
N MET A 102 -10.17 5.48 -20.98
CA MET A 102 -10.89 4.99 -19.81
C MET A 102 -12.42 5.08 -19.99
N LEU A 103 -12.93 6.14 -20.58
CA LEU A 103 -14.34 6.29 -20.92
C LEU A 103 -14.80 5.19 -21.88
N GLY A 104 -14.01 4.90 -22.92
CA GLY A 104 -14.28 3.78 -23.83
C GLY A 104 -14.34 2.42 -23.15
N ARG A 105 -13.55 2.21 -22.09
CA ARG A 105 -13.54 0.99 -21.25
C ARG A 105 -14.61 1.02 -20.15
N LYS A 106 -15.43 2.07 -20.04
CA LYS A 106 -16.44 2.29 -18.97
C LYS A 106 -15.88 2.20 -17.54
N LYS A 107 -14.59 2.50 -17.36
CA LYS A 107 -13.90 2.45 -16.06
C LYS A 107 -12.96 3.64 -15.94
N ILE A 108 -13.24 4.56 -15.01
CA ILE A 108 -12.43 5.76 -14.77
C ILE A 108 -11.67 5.58 -13.45
N TYR A 109 -10.35 5.59 -13.53
CA TYR A 109 -9.44 5.57 -12.39
C TYR A 109 -8.74 6.93 -12.30
N ALA A 110 -9.39 7.91 -11.67
CA ALA A 110 -8.88 9.28 -11.58
C ALA A 110 -7.52 9.37 -10.89
N ASP A 111 -7.28 8.54 -9.88
CA ASP A 111 -6.00 8.44 -9.19
C ASP A 111 -4.87 8.00 -10.14
N LYS A 112 -5.12 7.04 -11.03
CA LYS A 112 -4.12 6.55 -12.00
C LYS A 112 -3.75 7.65 -13.01
N LEU A 113 -4.72 8.44 -13.43
CA LEU A 113 -4.47 9.60 -14.31
C LEU A 113 -3.56 10.63 -13.66
N LEU A 114 -3.74 10.88 -12.36
CA LEU A 114 -3.02 11.94 -11.67
C LEU A 114 -1.59 11.57 -11.28
N TRP A 115 -1.21 10.29 -11.23
CA TRP A 115 0.13 9.89 -10.79
C TRP A 115 1.25 10.49 -11.64
N ARG A 116 1.06 10.64 -12.95
CA ARG A 116 2.05 11.29 -13.83
C ARG A 116 2.18 12.78 -13.48
N VAL A 117 1.08 13.46 -13.24
CA VAL A 117 1.07 14.87 -12.81
C VAL A 117 1.74 15.03 -11.45
N MET A 118 1.48 14.12 -10.51
CA MET A 118 2.12 14.14 -9.18
C MET A 118 3.62 13.89 -9.28
N SER A 119 4.05 12.98 -10.15
CA SER A 119 5.46 12.76 -10.46
C SER A 119 6.15 14.03 -10.96
N ASP A 120 5.58 14.70 -11.97
CA ASP A 120 6.14 15.92 -12.56
C ASP A 120 6.10 17.13 -11.62
N SER A 121 5.25 17.09 -10.60
CA SER A 121 5.18 18.10 -9.55
C SER A 121 6.19 17.86 -8.41
N GLY A 122 6.91 16.76 -8.43
CA GLY A 122 7.88 16.37 -7.41
C GLY A 122 9.06 17.33 -7.28
N MET A 123 9.84 17.15 -6.22
CA MET A 123 11.04 17.95 -6.02
C MET A 123 12.10 17.67 -7.10
N LYS A 124 12.90 18.66 -7.42
CA LYS A 124 14.07 18.46 -8.29
C LYS A 124 15.23 17.89 -7.46
N LEU A 125 15.77 16.78 -7.92
CA LEU A 125 16.95 16.15 -7.33
C LEU A 125 18.17 16.51 -8.15
N ASN A 126 19.16 17.17 -7.52
CA ASN A 126 20.43 17.52 -8.17
C ASN A 126 21.54 16.51 -7.84
N LYS A 127 21.21 15.43 -7.13
CA LYS A 127 22.11 14.36 -6.70
C LYS A 127 21.94 13.16 -7.63
N SER A 128 23.05 12.53 -8.00
CA SER A 128 23.04 11.22 -8.66
C SER A 128 23.23 10.10 -7.64
N TYR A 129 22.65 8.95 -7.95
CA TYR A 129 22.63 7.76 -7.10
C TYR A 129 23.27 6.56 -7.79
N ASP A 130 23.84 5.65 -7.01
CA ASP A 130 24.25 4.33 -7.53
C ASP A 130 22.99 3.48 -7.80
N MET A 131 21.95 3.62 -6.95
CA MET A 131 20.69 2.90 -7.10
C MET A 131 19.50 3.82 -6.77
N ALA A 132 18.46 3.75 -7.59
CA ALA A 132 17.18 4.38 -7.31
C ALA A 132 16.06 3.33 -7.35
N VAL A 133 15.23 3.31 -6.31
CA VAL A 133 14.18 2.32 -6.11
C VAL A 133 12.83 3.01 -6.01
N ALA A 134 11.96 2.78 -6.98
CA ALA A 134 10.55 3.10 -6.87
C ALA A 134 9.84 1.99 -6.11
N TYR A 135 9.40 2.26 -4.88
CA TYR A 135 8.87 1.20 -4.02
C TYR A 135 7.37 0.94 -4.19
N LEU A 136 6.70 1.67 -5.08
CA LEU A 136 5.32 1.45 -5.49
C LEU A 136 5.16 1.74 -6.98
N GLU A 137 4.18 1.12 -7.58
CA GLU A 137 3.71 1.46 -8.93
C GLU A 137 3.11 2.87 -8.98
N GLY A 138 3.01 3.42 -10.19
CA GLY A 138 2.43 4.74 -10.46
C GLY A 138 3.38 5.89 -10.14
N GLY A 139 3.02 6.79 -9.24
CA GLY A 139 3.74 8.04 -9.02
C GLY A 139 5.22 7.89 -8.74
N SER A 140 5.61 7.01 -7.81
CA SER A 140 7.02 6.74 -7.49
C SER A 140 7.78 6.10 -8.66
N THR A 141 7.14 5.18 -9.40
CA THR A 141 7.75 4.58 -10.60
C THR A 141 8.02 5.65 -11.67
N TYR A 142 7.03 6.50 -11.95
CA TYR A 142 7.21 7.58 -12.92
C TYR A 142 8.25 8.59 -12.47
N PHE A 143 8.28 8.93 -11.17
CA PHE A 143 9.25 9.87 -10.64
C PHE A 143 10.69 9.33 -10.75
N VAL A 144 10.93 8.08 -10.40
CA VAL A 144 12.27 7.46 -10.52
C VAL A 144 12.68 7.36 -11.99
N HIS A 145 11.73 7.03 -12.88
CA HIS A 145 12.01 6.97 -14.31
C HIS A 145 12.39 8.34 -14.88
N ASP A 146 11.55 9.36 -14.68
CA ASP A 146 11.61 10.63 -15.39
C ASP A 146 12.51 11.68 -14.73
N HIS A 147 12.69 11.63 -13.38
CA HIS A 147 13.29 12.72 -12.60
C HIS A 147 14.50 12.34 -11.76
N VAL A 148 14.92 11.08 -11.78
CA VAL A 148 16.05 10.62 -10.98
C VAL A 148 17.21 10.19 -11.89
N THR A 149 18.42 10.71 -11.60
CA THR A 149 19.66 10.23 -12.21
C THR A 149 20.25 9.14 -11.32
N ALA A 150 20.37 7.92 -11.84
CA ALA A 150 20.95 6.78 -11.14
C ALA A 150 21.62 5.82 -12.12
N GLU A 151 22.67 5.10 -11.66
CA GLU A 151 23.32 4.04 -12.46
C GLU A 151 22.41 2.85 -12.66
N LYS A 152 21.61 2.49 -11.61
CA LYS A 152 20.63 1.40 -11.62
C LYS A 152 19.30 1.87 -11.13
N LYS A 153 18.25 1.54 -11.88
CA LYS A 153 16.85 1.85 -11.51
C LYS A 153 16.06 0.58 -11.28
N PHE A 154 15.42 0.48 -10.13
CA PHE A 154 14.57 -0.63 -9.73
C PHE A 154 13.16 -0.16 -9.41
N THR A 155 12.15 -1.02 -9.64
CA THR A 155 10.77 -0.72 -9.27
C THR A 155 10.09 -1.92 -8.64
N PHE A 156 9.17 -1.67 -7.72
CA PHE A 156 8.34 -2.68 -7.07
C PHE A 156 6.88 -2.56 -7.52
N LEU A 157 6.22 -3.71 -7.63
CA LEU A 157 4.79 -3.86 -7.92
C LEU A 157 4.13 -4.62 -6.77
N HIS A 158 3.21 -3.97 -6.08
CA HIS A 158 2.52 -4.49 -4.91
C HIS A 158 1.07 -4.89 -5.18
N VAL A 159 0.55 -4.61 -6.38
CA VAL A 159 -0.84 -4.88 -6.76
C VAL A 159 -0.92 -5.70 -8.04
N ASP A 160 -2.05 -6.37 -8.25
CA ASP A 160 -2.41 -6.88 -9.57
C ASP A 160 -2.52 -5.71 -10.55
N TYR A 161 -1.61 -5.67 -11.51
CA TYR A 161 -1.45 -4.56 -12.42
C TYR A 161 -2.71 -4.27 -13.25
N LYS A 162 -3.36 -5.32 -13.78
CA LYS A 162 -4.58 -5.20 -14.58
C LYS A 162 -5.78 -4.83 -13.72
N TYR A 163 -5.94 -5.52 -12.59
CA TYR A 163 -7.06 -5.28 -11.68
C TYR A 163 -7.02 -3.87 -11.08
N ALA A 164 -5.83 -3.36 -10.77
CA ALA A 164 -5.64 -2.01 -10.26
C ALA A 164 -5.85 -0.91 -11.33
N GLY A 165 -6.04 -1.28 -12.59
CA GLY A 165 -6.35 -0.35 -13.68
C GLY A 165 -5.16 0.34 -14.31
N TYR A 166 -3.95 -0.19 -14.12
CA TYR A 166 -2.76 0.26 -14.85
C TYR A 166 -2.77 -0.23 -16.28
N THR A 167 -2.16 0.53 -17.18
CA THR A 167 -2.01 0.20 -18.60
C THR A 167 -0.69 0.74 -19.14
N ARG A 168 -0.19 0.17 -20.25
CA ARG A 168 1.02 0.65 -20.92
C ARG A 168 0.93 2.11 -21.34
N GLU A 169 -0.26 2.56 -21.76
CA GLU A 169 -0.50 3.95 -22.14
C GLU A 169 -0.34 4.92 -20.95
N LEU A 170 -0.82 4.53 -19.76
CA LEU A 170 -0.63 5.29 -18.52
C LEU A 170 0.84 5.35 -18.13
N ASP A 171 1.54 4.24 -18.25
CA ASP A 171 2.93 4.13 -17.85
C ASP A 171 3.89 4.73 -18.89
N ARG A 172 3.44 4.95 -20.13
CA ARG A 172 4.31 5.35 -21.25
C ARG A 172 5.51 4.41 -21.39
N ASP A 173 5.27 3.11 -21.24
CA ASP A 173 6.27 2.04 -21.31
C ASP A 173 7.49 2.20 -20.37
N CYS A 174 7.43 3.03 -19.34
CA CYS A 174 8.56 3.35 -18.46
C CYS A 174 9.22 2.12 -17.83
N TYR A 175 8.50 1.01 -17.67
CA TYR A 175 9.06 -0.24 -17.13
C TYR A 175 10.12 -0.85 -18.05
N LEU A 176 10.17 -0.51 -19.33
CA LEU A 176 11.19 -0.99 -20.25
C LEU A 176 12.59 -0.49 -19.88
N ASP A 177 12.69 0.65 -19.22
CA ASP A 177 13.97 1.30 -18.88
C ASP A 177 14.51 0.96 -17.49
N PHE A 178 13.72 0.23 -16.66
CA PHE A 178 14.22 -0.25 -15.37
C PHE A 178 15.14 -1.46 -15.53
N ASP A 179 16.21 -1.54 -14.71
CA ASP A 179 17.15 -2.68 -14.69
C ASP A 179 16.51 -3.95 -14.11
N ARG A 180 15.66 -3.80 -13.08
CA ARG A 180 14.89 -4.89 -12.46
C ARG A 180 13.53 -4.40 -12.03
N ILE A 181 12.57 -5.31 -12.08
CA ILE A 181 11.19 -5.11 -11.63
C ILE A 181 10.91 -6.19 -10.60
N PHE A 182 10.57 -5.79 -9.39
CA PHE A 182 10.26 -6.70 -8.30
C PHE A 182 8.76 -6.78 -8.10
N THR A 183 8.22 -7.97 -8.00
CA THR A 183 6.82 -8.24 -7.70
C THR A 183 6.70 -8.98 -6.38
N VAL A 184 5.67 -8.70 -5.61
CA VAL A 184 5.51 -9.28 -4.26
C VAL A 184 5.03 -10.74 -4.26
N SER A 185 4.56 -11.24 -5.42
CA SER A 185 4.16 -12.64 -5.58
C SER A 185 4.34 -13.12 -7.02
N GLY A 186 4.22 -14.44 -7.22
CA GLY A 186 4.24 -15.08 -8.53
C GLY A 186 3.06 -14.65 -9.41
N GLU A 187 1.89 -14.45 -8.80
CA GLU A 187 0.67 -14.02 -9.49
C GLU A 187 0.83 -12.61 -10.05
N VAL A 188 1.33 -11.67 -9.23
CA VAL A 188 1.62 -10.30 -9.68
C VAL A 188 2.64 -10.32 -10.82
N LYS A 189 3.70 -11.15 -10.72
CA LYS A 189 4.68 -11.33 -11.79
C LYS A 189 4.03 -11.82 -13.08
N MET A 190 3.18 -12.83 -13.00
CA MET A 190 2.50 -13.42 -14.16
C MET A 190 1.63 -12.37 -14.86
N VAL A 191 0.75 -11.70 -14.12
CA VAL A 191 -0.15 -10.67 -14.66
C VAL A 191 0.63 -9.51 -15.28
N PHE A 192 1.72 -9.06 -14.63
CA PHE A 192 2.57 -8.00 -15.16
C PHE A 192 3.28 -8.42 -16.45
N ASN A 193 3.86 -9.62 -16.49
CA ASN A 193 4.55 -10.14 -17.67
C ASN A 193 3.62 -10.44 -18.87
N ASP A 194 2.32 -10.61 -18.64
CA ASP A 194 1.33 -10.66 -19.73
C ASP A 194 1.14 -9.29 -20.40
N VAL A 195 1.35 -8.20 -19.66
CA VAL A 195 1.24 -6.83 -20.21
C VAL A 195 2.59 -6.37 -20.78
N TYR A 196 3.69 -6.76 -20.13
CA TYR A 196 5.06 -6.41 -20.49
C TYR A 196 5.90 -7.68 -20.72
N PRO A 197 5.65 -8.45 -21.77
CA PRO A 197 6.41 -9.69 -22.05
C PRO A 197 7.90 -9.42 -22.25
N GLU A 198 8.29 -8.23 -22.70
CA GLU A 198 9.67 -7.78 -22.89
C GLU A 198 10.43 -7.68 -21.54
N CYS A 199 9.71 -7.47 -20.44
CA CYS A 199 10.29 -7.36 -19.10
C CYS A 199 10.49 -8.71 -18.40
N ARG A 200 10.06 -9.84 -18.98
CA ARG A 200 10.04 -11.16 -18.34
C ARG A 200 11.38 -11.57 -17.72
N ASN A 201 12.48 -11.31 -18.41
CA ASN A 201 13.84 -11.67 -17.95
C ASN A 201 14.37 -10.78 -16.82
N LYS A 202 13.77 -9.61 -16.59
CA LYS A 202 14.16 -8.68 -15.53
C LYS A 202 13.13 -8.54 -14.43
N THR A 203 11.99 -9.26 -14.52
CA THR A 203 10.96 -9.31 -13.49
C THR A 203 11.22 -10.47 -12.53
N LEU A 204 11.41 -10.16 -11.26
CA LEU A 204 11.75 -11.10 -10.19
C LEU A 204 10.70 -11.03 -9.08
N VAL A 205 10.43 -12.16 -8.42
CA VAL A 205 9.63 -12.17 -7.20
C VAL A 205 10.50 -11.79 -6.02
N PHE A 206 10.04 -10.82 -5.25
CA PHE A 206 10.65 -10.38 -4.00
C PHE A 206 9.55 -10.31 -2.94
N HIS A 207 9.45 -11.34 -2.11
CA HIS A 207 8.48 -11.38 -1.03
C HIS A 207 8.78 -10.30 0.02
N ASN A 208 7.73 -9.67 0.55
CA ASN A 208 7.87 -8.71 1.62
C ASN A 208 8.62 -9.31 2.81
N LEU A 209 9.59 -8.56 3.31
CA LEU A 209 10.35 -8.99 4.49
C LEU A 209 9.47 -8.92 5.73
N ILE A 210 9.66 -9.89 6.61
CA ILE A 210 8.94 -10.02 7.88
C ILE A 210 9.99 -10.16 8.99
N ASP A 211 9.88 -9.32 10.02
CA ASP A 211 10.64 -9.48 11.25
C ASP A 211 9.88 -10.41 12.19
N ARG A 212 10.24 -11.70 12.13
CA ARG A 212 9.62 -12.74 12.95
C ARG A 212 9.84 -12.51 14.46
N GLU A 213 11.03 -12.09 14.85
CA GLU A 213 11.37 -11.87 16.26
C GLU A 213 10.55 -10.73 16.85
N GLU A 214 10.44 -9.62 16.12
CA GLU A 214 9.63 -8.48 16.50
C GLU A 214 8.14 -8.85 16.59
N ILE A 215 7.62 -9.64 15.65
CA ILE A 215 6.23 -10.12 15.67
C ILE A 215 6.00 -11.00 16.90
N CYS A 216 6.88 -11.96 17.17
CA CYS A 216 6.78 -12.83 18.34
C CYS A 216 6.84 -12.01 19.63
N ARG A 217 7.79 -11.08 19.74
CA ARG A 217 7.90 -10.17 20.89
C ARG A 217 6.62 -9.36 21.12
N LYS A 218 6.04 -8.79 20.06
CA LYS A 218 4.79 -8.02 20.13
C LYS A 218 3.58 -8.89 20.47
N ALA A 219 3.59 -10.15 20.10
CA ALA A 219 2.52 -11.09 20.44
C ALA A 219 2.46 -11.45 21.93
N GLU A 220 3.59 -11.29 22.65
CA GLU A 220 3.66 -11.50 24.10
C GLU A 220 3.21 -10.28 24.91
N LEU A 221 3.08 -9.11 24.30
CA LEU A 221 2.64 -7.91 24.99
C LEU A 221 1.17 -8.01 25.44
N PRO A 222 0.77 -7.31 26.52
CA PRO A 222 -0.62 -7.26 26.96
C PRO A 222 -1.58 -6.86 25.82
N GLY A 223 -2.71 -7.55 25.73
CA GLY A 223 -3.74 -7.31 24.71
C GLY A 223 -4.40 -8.61 24.26
N GLY A 224 -5.09 -8.55 23.14
CA GLY A 224 -5.83 -9.67 22.61
C GLY A 224 -7.30 -9.65 22.99
N PHE A 225 -7.94 -10.82 22.98
CA PHE A 225 -9.37 -10.94 23.32
C PHE A 225 -9.59 -10.72 24.81
N SER A 226 -10.56 -9.86 25.14
CA SER A 226 -10.93 -9.55 26.53
C SER A 226 -12.18 -10.28 27.01
N ASP A 227 -12.84 -11.03 26.11
CA ASP A 227 -14.01 -11.82 26.45
C ASP A 227 -13.66 -13.21 27.00
N ALA A 228 -14.57 -13.76 27.81
CA ALA A 228 -14.46 -15.11 28.35
C ALA A 228 -15.05 -16.19 27.42
N TYR A 229 -14.96 -15.98 26.09
CA TYR A 229 -15.55 -16.90 25.13
C TYR A 229 -14.78 -18.22 25.06
N SER A 230 -15.51 -19.34 25.21
CA SER A 230 -14.95 -20.69 25.26
C SER A 230 -15.02 -21.48 23.94
N GLY A 231 -15.66 -20.90 22.89
CA GLY A 231 -15.73 -21.51 21.56
C GLY A 231 -14.53 -21.15 20.68
N LYS A 232 -14.59 -21.52 19.41
CA LYS A 232 -13.53 -21.22 18.44
C LYS A 232 -13.47 -19.74 18.07
N ARG A 233 -12.28 -19.16 18.11
CA ARG A 233 -12.03 -17.76 17.73
C ARG A 233 -11.46 -17.70 16.32
N ILE A 234 -12.24 -17.12 15.39
CA ILE A 234 -11.81 -16.83 14.03
C ILE A 234 -11.38 -15.35 13.99
N LEU A 235 -10.24 -15.07 13.41
CA LEU A 235 -9.69 -13.72 13.29
C LEU A 235 -9.50 -13.31 11.84
N THR A 236 -9.89 -12.09 11.50
CA THR A 236 -9.48 -11.41 10.27
C THR A 236 -8.94 -10.03 10.61
N VAL A 237 -7.81 -9.64 10.02
CA VAL A 237 -7.21 -8.33 10.19
C VAL A 237 -7.13 -7.63 8.84
N GLY A 238 -7.82 -6.50 8.69
CA GLY A 238 -7.80 -5.78 7.42
C GLY A 238 -8.77 -4.62 7.37
N ARG A 239 -8.59 -3.74 6.37
CA ARG A 239 -9.48 -2.59 6.15
C ARG A 239 -10.88 -3.05 5.78
N LEU A 240 -11.90 -2.39 6.32
CA LEU A 240 -13.32 -2.68 6.01
C LEU A 240 -13.70 -2.06 4.65
N THR A 241 -13.23 -2.70 3.58
CA THR A 241 -13.44 -2.29 2.18
C THR A 241 -14.00 -3.46 1.36
N ALA A 242 -14.60 -3.16 0.21
CA ALA A 242 -15.19 -4.18 -0.69
C ALA A 242 -14.18 -5.25 -1.11
N GLN A 243 -12.90 -4.90 -1.27
CA GLN A 243 -11.82 -5.80 -1.65
C GLN A 243 -11.63 -6.97 -0.65
N LYS A 244 -12.00 -6.77 0.63
CA LYS A 244 -11.83 -7.78 1.69
C LYS A 244 -13.02 -8.72 1.85
N ALA A 245 -14.08 -8.55 1.07
CA ALA A 245 -15.23 -9.45 0.99
C ALA A 245 -15.87 -9.83 2.34
N TYR A 246 -15.90 -8.90 3.31
CA TYR A 246 -16.47 -9.16 4.65
C TYR A 246 -17.93 -9.58 4.62
N GLU A 247 -18.70 -9.16 3.60
CA GLU A 247 -20.09 -9.59 3.46
C GLU A 247 -20.18 -11.12 3.29
N LEU A 248 -19.23 -11.73 2.56
CA LEU A 248 -19.14 -13.19 2.43
C LEU A 248 -18.73 -13.86 3.75
N ALA A 249 -17.83 -13.25 4.52
CA ALA A 249 -17.44 -13.76 5.84
C ALA A 249 -18.64 -13.73 6.82
N ILE A 250 -19.49 -12.70 6.78
CA ILE A 250 -20.71 -12.63 7.59
C ILE A 250 -21.71 -13.75 7.18
N ASP A 251 -21.89 -14.00 5.88
CA ASP A 251 -22.74 -15.08 5.39
C ASP A 251 -22.21 -16.45 5.82
N ALA A 252 -20.88 -16.66 5.75
CA ALA A 252 -20.24 -17.88 6.24
C ALA A 252 -20.43 -18.07 7.76
N MET A 253 -20.33 -16.99 8.55
CA MET A 253 -20.58 -17.07 10.00
C MET A 253 -22.05 -17.45 10.30
N LYS A 254 -23.01 -16.97 9.49
CA LYS A 254 -24.42 -17.37 9.61
C LYS A 254 -24.59 -18.88 9.41
N LEU A 255 -23.93 -19.44 8.39
CA LEU A 255 -23.96 -20.88 8.13
C LEU A 255 -23.36 -21.70 9.29
N LEU A 256 -22.21 -21.23 9.85
CA LEU A 256 -21.61 -21.89 11.02
C LEU A 256 -22.57 -21.93 12.22
N LYS A 257 -23.22 -20.79 12.49
CA LYS A 257 -24.21 -20.68 13.57
C LYS A 257 -25.40 -21.60 13.36
N ASP A 258 -25.94 -21.65 12.13
CA ASP A 258 -27.10 -22.51 11.81
C ASP A 258 -26.78 -24.01 11.90
N GLN A 259 -25.51 -24.37 11.73
CA GLN A 259 -24.98 -25.72 11.96
C GLN A 259 -24.67 -26.02 13.43
N GLY A 260 -24.91 -25.08 14.35
CA GLY A 260 -24.61 -25.24 15.78
C GLY A 260 -23.15 -25.20 16.16
N ILE A 261 -22.26 -24.73 15.25
CA ILE A 261 -20.84 -24.61 15.51
C ILE A 261 -20.58 -23.41 16.42
N LYS A 262 -19.99 -23.66 17.60
CA LYS A 262 -19.63 -22.61 18.56
C LYS A 262 -18.37 -21.89 18.10
N ALA A 263 -18.54 -20.81 17.33
CA ALA A 263 -17.47 -19.95 16.87
C ALA A 263 -17.82 -18.47 17.03
N ARG A 264 -16.82 -17.62 17.19
CA ARG A 264 -16.91 -16.16 17.07
C ARG A 264 -15.91 -15.67 16.07
N TRP A 265 -16.32 -14.74 15.22
CA TRP A 265 -15.46 -14.12 14.23
C TRP A 265 -15.17 -12.68 14.64
N TYR A 266 -13.89 -12.38 14.82
CA TYR A 266 -13.42 -11.07 15.25
C TYR A 266 -12.70 -10.38 14.12
N ILE A 267 -13.07 -9.14 13.85
CA ILE A 267 -12.48 -8.32 12.79
C ILE A 267 -11.69 -7.16 13.42
N LEU A 268 -10.39 -7.10 13.14
CA LEU A 268 -9.57 -5.95 13.48
C LEU A 268 -9.37 -5.07 12.24
N GLY A 269 -9.90 -3.86 12.30
CA GLY A 269 -9.76 -2.89 11.23
C GLY A 269 -10.87 -1.87 11.20
N GLU A 270 -10.64 -0.83 10.40
CA GLU A 270 -11.60 0.24 10.13
C GLU A 270 -11.75 0.43 8.62
N GLY A 271 -12.84 1.08 8.20
CA GLY A 271 -13.07 1.39 6.80
C GLY A 271 -14.49 1.87 6.51
N GLU A 272 -14.69 2.27 5.28
CA GLU A 272 -15.94 2.88 4.80
C GLU A 272 -17.16 1.97 4.91
N LEU A 273 -16.98 0.64 4.92
CA LEU A 273 -18.08 -0.31 4.98
C LEU A 273 -18.56 -0.62 6.42
N ARG A 274 -17.93 -0.05 7.48
CA ARG A 274 -18.24 -0.39 8.85
C ARG A 274 -19.76 -0.39 9.16
N ASN A 275 -20.45 0.70 8.83
CA ASN A 275 -21.88 0.85 9.12
C ASN A 275 -22.73 -0.16 8.33
N LYS A 276 -22.38 -0.39 7.05
CA LYS A 276 -23.08 -1.37 6.19
C LYS A 276 -22.92 -2.79 6.72
N LEU A 277 -21.69 -3.15 7.11
CA LEU A 277 -21.39 -4.47 7.67
C LEU A 277 -22.11 -4.67 9.01
N GLN A 278 -22.14 -3.65 9.88
CA GLN A 278 -22.84 -3.74 11.15
C GLN A 278 -24.36 -3.96 10.94
N GLN A 279 -24.98 -3.25 10.00
CA GLN A 279 -26.39 -3.46 9.64
C GLN A 279 -26.65 -4.91 9.17
N LYS A 280 -25.76 -5.48 8.35
CA LYS A 280 -25.88 -6.88 7.90
C LYS A 280 -25.73 -7.85 9.08
N ILE A 281 -24.76 -7.64 9.97
CA ILE A 281 -24.56 -8.44 11.18
C ILE A 281 -25.84 -8.43 12.03
N ASP A 282 -26.41 -7.24 12.24
CA ASP A 282 -27.63 -7.05 13.05
C ASP A 282 -28.83 -7.75 12.43
N SER A 283 -29.02 -7.61 11.10
CA SER A 283 -30.15 -8.20 10.38
C SER A 283 -30.13 -9.75 10.37
N LEU A 284 -28.94 -10.35 10.46
CA LEU A 284 -28.75 -11.80 10.51
C LEU A 284 -28.68 -12.36 11.94
N GLY A 285 -28.86 -11.52 12.97
CA GLY A 285 -28.83 -11.91 14.37
C GLY A 285 -27.43 -12.39 14.84
N LEU A 286 -26.34 -11.81 14.28
CA LEU A 286 -24.96 -12.23 14.54
C LEU A 286 -24.19 -11.29 15.47
N LYS A 287 -24.87 -10.42 16.24
CA LYS A 287 -24.22 -9.43 17.12
C LYS A 287 -23.20 -10.01 18.09
N GLU A 288 -23.47 -11.22 18.59
CA GLU A 288 -22.61 -11.91 19.55
C GLU A 288 -21.58 -12.84 18.88
N ASP A 289 -21.73 -13.07 17.58
CA ASP A 289 -20.95 -14.08 16.85
C ASP A 289 -19.98 -13.47 15.83
N PHE A 290 -20.23 -12.21 15.37
CA PHE A 290 -19.38 -11.50 14.40
C PHE A 290 -19.11 -10.08 14.89
N LEU A 291 -17.88 -9.82 15.35
CA LEU A 291 -17.53 -8.63 16.13
C LEU A 291 -16.55 -7.72 15.39
N LEU A 292 -16.94 -6.47 15.13
CA LEU A 292 -16.07 -5.44 14.54
C LEU A 292 -15.35 -4.68 15.66
N LEU A 293 -14.12 -5.11 16.02
CA LEU A 293 -13.36 -4.59 17.17
C LEU A 293 -12.61 -3.27 16.89
N GLY A 294 -12.68 -2.75 15.66
CA GLY A 294 -11.92 -1.57 15.27
C GLY A 294 -10.44 -1.85 14.97
N ALA A 295 -9.72 -0.82 14.58
CA ALA A 295 -8.28 -0.93 14.38
C ALA A 295 -7.56 -1.10 15.71
N LYS A 296 -6.53 -1.94 15.72
CA LYS A 296 -5.64 -2.16 16.87
C LYS A 296 -4.22 -1.83 16.47
N GLU A 297 -3.52 -1.09 17.32
CA GLU A 297 -2.12 -0.73 17.12
C GLU A 297 -1.24 -1.98 17.11
N ASN A 298 -1.45 -2.87 18.08
CA ASN A 298 -0.79 -4.17 18.13
C ASN A 298 -1.81 -5.32 17.94
N PRO A 299 -1.91 -5.90 16.74
CA PRO A 299 -2.82 -7.00 16.46
C PRO A 299 -2.24 -8.37 16.85
N TYR A 300 -0.94 -8.46 17.14
CA TYR A 300 -0.26 -9.74 17.29
C TYR A 300 -0.72 -10.62 18.47
N PRO A 301 -1.13 -10.07 19.64
CA PRO A 301 -1.75 -10.89 20.69
C PRO A 301 -3.02 -11.60 20.21
N TYR A 302 -3.82 -10.97 19.33
CA TYR A 302 -5.01 -11.61 18.75
C TYR A 302 -4.65 -12.76 17.82
N TYR A 303 -3.60 -12.61 16.99
CA TYR A 303 -3.08 -13.71 16.14
C TYR A 303 -2.62 -14.89 16.98
N LYS A 304 -1.94 -14.63 18.11
CA LYS A 304 -1.49 -15.69 19.01
C LYS A 304 -2.64 -16.43 19.68
N GLN A 305 -3.75 -15.75 19.96
CA GLN A 305 -4.88 -16.25 20.73
C GLN A 305 -6.02 -16.80 19.86
N CYS A 306 -6.02 -16.58 18.54
CA CYS A 306 -7.06 -17.11 17.67
C CYS A 306 -6.82 -18.60 17.34
N ASP A 307 -7.91 -19.33 17.08
CA ASP A 307 -7.85 -20.71 16.58
C ASP A 307 -7.69 -20.78 15.06
N LEU A 308 -8.23 -19.80 14.35
CA LEU A 308 -8.19 -19.72 12.89
C LEU A 308 -8.02 -18.27 12.44
N TYR A 309 -7.13 -18.05 11.49
CA TYR A 309 -6.96 -16.78 10.77
C TYR A 309 -7.45 -16.92 9.34
N VAL A 310 -8.29 -15.94 8.88
CA VAL A 310 -8.92 -15.92 7.55
C VAL A 310 -8.65 -14.58 6.87
#